data_16810215ad05d672225091891b8f4892
#
_entry.id   16810215ad05d672225091891b8f4892
#
_cell.length_a   1.000
_cell.length_b   1.000
_cell.length_c   1.000
_cell.angle_alpha   90.00
_cell.angle_beta   90.00
_cell.angle_gamma   90.00
#
_symmetry.space_group_name_H-M   'P 1'
#
loop_
_entity.id
_entity.type
_entity.pdbx_description
1 polymer ?
#
loop_
_entity_poly.entity_id
_entity_poly.type
_entity_poly.pdbx_seq_one_letter_code
_entity_poly.pdbx_strand_id
1 'polypeptide(L)'
;MQLQDLLGRPIHSKEVKEFLARCGLPRNPTPKYDSYGNLFCVRATNDEKGVDSVFTGYVRYAPACGEPIGSYNKEKDQLILHEISVYPEKAGGNLVVDLPFGLNLGDDKKTIEEKIGKKLTGKCKTDYGFGYDAFFEEFRLIVALNFDERLSWIRLFKLELHEKEHARLKARLRSQNKNINPSRIPEIQALAAKTPMAAWRKRMAEGDDMFSEQSIAAVEAALASYAQTLCEATQKKSASAVYSRTAKLVKALNKINDKYGLIETVEREELWEWIDALVRKTGLELGEDVDITEEWREW
;
A
#
# COMPACT_ATOMS: atom_id res chain seq x y z
N MET A 1 12.29 -13.61 22.98
CA MET A 1 12.25 -13.37 21.53
C MET A 1 10.81 -13.06 21.18
N GLN A 2 10.58 -11.92 20.57
CA GLN A 2 9.23 -11.49 20.18
C GLN A 2 8.86 -12.15 18.84
N LEU A 3 7.56 -12.44 18.62
CA LEU A 3 7.10 -13.13 17.40
C LEU A 3 7.41 -12.36 16.12
N GLN A 4 7.32 -11.03 16.13
CA GLN A 4 7.64 -10.20 14.98
C GLN A 4 9.10 -10.28 14.55
N ASP A 5 10.03 -10.59 15.48
CA ASP A 5 11.47 -10.70 15.19
C ASP A 5 11.81 -11.97 14.40
N LEU A 6 10.86 -12.89 14.30
CA LEU A 6 10.98 -14.13 13.52
C LEU A 6 10.66 -13.94 12.03
N LEU A 7 9.83 -12.94 11.72
CA LEU A 7 9.41 -12.68 10.34
C LEU A 7 10.61 -12.32 9.46
N GLY A 8 10.69 -12.94 8.29
CA GLY A 8 11.79 -12.75 7.35
C GLY A 8 13.02 -13.64 7.62
N ARG A 9 12.99 -14.50 8.63
CA ARG A 9 14.07 -15.43 8.90
C ARG A 9 13.89 -16.75 8.16
N PRO A 10 15.00 -17.36 7.72
CA PRO A 10 14.97 -18.70 7.12
C PRO A 10 14.49 -19.77 8.12
N ILE A 11 13.80 -20.79 7.60
CA ILE A 11 13.31 -21.92 8.42
C ILE A 11 14.44 -22.62 9.21
N HIS A 12 15.66 -22.61 8.68
CA HIS A 12 16.82 -23.23 9.30
C HIS A 12 17.54 -22.38 10.33
N SER A 13 17.12 -21.11 10.50
CA SER A 13 17.67 -20.26 11.56
C SER A 13 17.37 -20.84 12.94
N LYS A 14 18.28 -20.60 13.89
CA LYS A 14 18.16 -21.11 15.28
C LYS A 14 16.82 -20.68 15.89
N GLU A 15 16.47 -19.41 15.73
CA GLU A 15 15.30 -18.81 16.32
C GLU A 15 13.99 -19.40 15.78
N VAL A 16 13.91 -19.63 14.46
CA VAL A 16 12.73 -20.27 13.86
C VAL A 16 12.64 -21.74 14.27
N LYS A 17 13.74 -22.47 14.31
CA LYS A 17 13.74 -23.87 14.80
C LYS A 17 13.27 -23.98 16.24
N GLU A 18 13.71 -23.10 17.11
CA GLU A 18 13.30 -23.06 18.53
C GLU A 18 11.80 -22.73 18.65
N PHE A 19 11.31 -21.77 17.84
CA PHE A 19 9.90 -21.43 17.75
C PHE A 19 9.05 -22.61 17.28
N LEU A 20 9.41 -23.26 16.17
CA LEU A 20 8.70 -24.42 15.65
C LEU A 20 8.65 -25.56 16.68
N ALA A 21 9.77 -25.84 17.34
CA ALA A 21 9.85 -26.89 18.36
C ALA A 21 8.93 -26.57 19.56
N ARG A 22 8.94 -25.34 20.05
CA ARG A 22 8.10 -24.88 21.17
C ARG A 22 6.63 -24.96 20.84
N CYS A 23 6.25 -24.58 19.61
CA CYS A 23 4.87 -24.62 19.14
C CYS A 23 4.43 -26.04 18.70
N GLY A 24 5.29 -27.04 18.72
CA GLY A 24 4.97 -28.38 18.20
C GLY A 24 4.65 -28.37 16.70
N LEU A 25 5.21 -27.42 15.96
CA LEU A 25 5.04 -27.28 14.52
C LEU A 25 6.04 -28.17 13.76
N PRO A 26 5.69 -28.66 12.57
CA PRO A 26 6.60 -29.47 11.75
C PRO A 26 7.88 -28.69 11.43
N ARG A 27 9.04 -29.29 11.69
CA ARG A 27 10.35 -28.68 11.42
C ARG A 27 10.67 -28.59 9.92
N ASN A 28 10.11 -29.53 9.15
CA ASN A 28 10.24 -29.61 7.69
C ASN A 28 8.83 -29.75 7.10
N PRO A 29 8.05 -28.67 7.01
CA PRO A 29 6.73 -28.73 6.43
C PRO A 29 6.82 -29.08 4.95
N THR A 30 5.87 -29.87 4.45
CA THR A 30 5.87 -30.35 3.07
C THR A 30 5.70 -29.19 2.09
N PRO A 31 6.65 -28.96 1.18
CA PRO A 31 6.55 -27.94 0.17
C PRO A 31 5.35 -28.17 -0.77
N LYS A 32 4.70 -27.07 -1.16
CA LYS A 32 3.69 -27.06 -2.24
C LYS A 32 4.22 -26.23 -3.40
N TYR A 33 4.17 -26.78 -4.59
CA TYR A 33 4.66 -26.15 -5.82
C TYR A 33 3.46 -25.72 -6.70
N ASP A 34 3.62 -24.61 -7.42
CA ASP A 34 2.68 -24.19 -8.45
C ASP A 34 2.87 -25.04 -9.72
N SER A 35 2.01 -24.81 -10.73
CA SER A 35 2.07 -25.51 -12.03
C SER A 35 3.37 -25.26 -12.80
N TYR A 36 4.15 -24.26 -12.44
CA TYR A 36 5.46 -23.94 -13.01
C TYR A 36 6.63 -24.48 -12.20
N GLY A 37 6.35 -25.28 -11.16
CA GLY A 37 7.35 -25.86 -10.28
C GLY A 37 8.02 -24.86 -9.35
N ASN A 38 7.39 -23.70 -9.06
CA ASN A 38 7.87 -22.77 -8.06
C ASN A 38 7.24 -23.09 -6.71
N LEU A 39 8.04 -23.02 -5.65
CA LEU A 39 7.56 -23.18 -4.29
C LEU A 39 6.56 -22.06 -3.96
N PHE A 40 5.32 -22.44 -3.72
CA PHE A 40 4.24 -21.47 -3.46
C PHE A 40 4.34 -20.91 -2.05
N CYS A 41 3.65 -21.48 -1.13
CA CYS A 41 3.77 -21.22 0.30
C CYS A 41 3.54 -22.53 1.05
N VAL A 42 4.14 -22.63 2.21
CA VAL A 42 4.03 -23.81 3.06
C VAL A 42 3.45 -23.37 4.39
N ARG A 43 2.34 -23.99 4.80
CA ARG A 43 1.74 -23.75 6.10
C ARG A 43 2.12 -24.85 7.07
N ALA A 44 2.55 -24.47 8.26
CA ALA A 44 2.73 -25.33 9.41
C ALA A 44 1.72 -24.94 10.49
N THR A 45 0.87 -25.87 10.89
CA THR A 45 -0.29 -25.63 11.76
C THR A 45 -0.22 -26.54 12.98
N ASN A 46 -0.57 -26.00 14.13
CA ASN A 46 -0.86 -26.75 15.35
C ASN A 46 -2.10 -26.15 16.05
N ASP A 47 -3.26 -26.75 15.81
CA ASP A 47 -4.54 -26.29 16.36
C ASP A 47 -4.57 -26.41 17.89
N GLU A 48 -3.97 -27.47 18.49
CA GLU A 48 -3.93 -27.65 19.93
C GLU A 48 -3.13 -26.56 20.68
N LYS A 49 -2.15 -25.97 19.99
CA LYS A 49 -1.36 -24.84 20.48
C LYS A 49 -1.83 -23.49 19.95
N GLY A 50 -2.83 -23.50 19.08
CA GLY A 50 -3.41 -22.29 18.50
C GLY A 50 -2.40 -21.47 17.70
N VAL A 51 -1.45 -22.09 16.99
CA VAL A 51 -0.40 -21.41 16.25
C VAL A 51 -0.31 -21.93 14.81
N ASP A 52 -0.33 -21.01 13.86
CA ASP A 52 -0.05 -21.26 12.45
C ASP A 52 1.15 -20.44 12.01
N SER A 53 1.91 -20.98 11.06
CA SER A 53 3.02 -20.28 10.40
C SER A 53 2.97 -20.52 8.91
N VAL A 54 3.26 -19.49 8.12
CA VAL A 54 3.37 -19.58 6.67
C VAL A 54 4.79 -19.23 6.25
N PHE A 55 5.37 -20.11 5.44
CA PHE A 55 6.68 -19.92 4.84
C PHE A 55 6.53 -19.71 3.34
N THR A 56 7.36 -18.85 2.77
CA THR A 56 7.43 -18.55 1.34
C THR A 56 8.82 -18.91 0.83
N GLY A 57 8.92 -19.48 -0.38
CA GLY A 57 10.21 -19.79 -1.00
C GLY A 57 10.99 -18.51 -1.31
N TYR A 58 12.34 -18.57 -1.21
CA TYR A 58 13.22 -17.42 -1.43
C TYR A 58 12.92 -16.68 -2.75
N VAL A 59 12.71 -17.40 -3.83
CA VAL A 59 12.46 -16.81 -5.17
C VAL A 59 11.21 -15.90 -5.21
N ARG A 60 10.22 -16.16 -4.37
CA ARG A 60 9.02 -15.31 -4.23
C ARG A 60 9.18 -14.29 -3.12
N TYR A 61 9.85 -14.67 -2.04
CA TYR A 61 10.02 -13.81 -0.88
C TYR A 61 10.90 -12.60 -1.19
N ALA A 62 12.08 -12.81 -1.77
CA ALA A 62 13.06 -11.74 -1.95
C ALA A 62 12.57 -10.60 -2.86
N PRO A 63 11.91 -10.84 -4.01
CA PRO A 63 11.33 -9.77 -4.82
C PRO A 63 10.20 -9.02 -4.10
N ALA A 64 9.42 -9.71 -3.27
CA ALA A 64 8.27 -9.11 -2.59
C ALA A 64 8.65 -8.37 -1.31
N CYS A 65 9.52 -8.97 -0.47
CA CYS A 65 9.80 -8.49 0.90
C CYS A 65 11.22 -8.00 1.12
N GLY A 66 12.10 -8.16 0.14
CA GLY A 66 13.55 -7.90 0.26
C GLY A 66 14.32 -9.10 0.78
N GLU A 67 15.61 -8.92 1.05
CA GLU A 67 16.47 -10.01 1.48
C GLU A 67 16.09 -10.56 2.86
N PRO A 68 16.17 -11.88 3.07
CA PRO A 68 15.92 -12.51 4.37
C PRO A 68 16.88 -12.04 5.47
N ILE A 69 16.43 -12.17 6.71
CA ILE A 69 17.22 -11.78 7.89
C ILE A 69 18.11 -12.93 8.34
N GLY A 70 19.41 -12.69 8.48
CA GLY A 70 20.40 -13.66 8.95
C GLY A 70 21.04 -14.47 7.83
N SER A 71 21.64 -15.62 8.18
CA SER A 71 22.30 -16.48 7.19
C SER A 71 21.28 -17.28 6.38
N TYR A 72 21.35 -17.21 5.06
CA TYR A 72 20.50 -17.96 4.13
C TYR A 72 21.29 -18.29 2.87
N ASN A 73 20.77 -19.26 2.12
CA ASN A 73 21.20 -19.48 0.74
C ASN A 73 20.14 -18.94 -0.23
N LYS A 74 20.53 -18.76 -1.49
CA LYS A 74 19.61 -18.28 -2.54
C LYS A 74 18.94 -19.43 -3.29
N GLU A 75 18.94 -20.61 -2.68
CA GLU A 75 18.33 -21.78 -3.29
C GLU A 75 16.82 -21.62 -3.42
N LYS A 76 16.29 -22.17 -4.49
CA LYS A 76 14.87 -22.08 -4.84
C LYS A 76 13.96 -22.57 -3.70
N ASP A 77 14.40 -23.59 -2.96
CA ASP A 77 13.61 -24.27 -1.93
C ASP A 77 13.86 -23.70 -0.51
N GLN A 78 14.65 -22.63 -0.39
CA GLN A 78 14.86 -21.99 0.90
C GLN A 78 13.55 -21.36 1.38
N LEU A 79 13.01 -21.87 2.47
CA LEU A 79 11.80 -21.40 3.12
C LEU A 79 12.10 -20.24 4.07
N ILE A 80 11.35 -19.13 3.93
CA ILE A 80 11.44 -17.93 4.74
C ILE A 80 10.12 -17.72 5.47
N LEU A 81 10.16 -17.48 6.76
CA LEU A 81 8.96 -17.25 7.57
C LEU A 81 8.33 -15.89 7.22
N HIS A 82 7.14 -15.95 6.67
CA HIS A 82 6.42 -14.78 6.15
C HIS A 82 5.25 -14.35 7.05
N GLU A 83 4.57 -15.32 7.67
CA GLU A 83 3.38 -15.08 8.48
C GLU A 83 3.37 -15.94 9.74
N ILE A 84 2.86 -15.37 10.84
CA ILE A 84 2.54 -16.09 12.07
C ILE A 84 1.12 -15.69 12.49
N SER A 85 0.25 -16.66 12.69
CA SER A 85 -1.09 -16.47 13.27
C SER A 85 -1.17 -17.15 14.63
N VAL A 86 -1.80 -16.47 15.58
CA VAL A 86 -2.00 -17.00 16.93
C VAL A 86 -3.47 -16.92 17.28
N TYR A 87 -4.05 -18.05 17.65
CA TYR A 87 -5.47 -18.27 17.97
C TYR A 87 -5.59 -18.73 19.42
N PRO A 88 -5.51 -17.83 20.39
CA PRO A 88 -5.50 -18.23 21.82
C PRO A 88 -6.73 -19.03 22.25
N GLU A 89 -7.89 -18.77 21.65
CA GLU A 89 -9.12 -19.50 21.96
C GLU A 89 -9.02 -20.98 21.56
N LYS A 90 -8.38 -21.29 20.42
CA LYS A 90 -8.13 -22.66 19.99
C LYS A 90 -7.20 -23.42 20.94
N ALA A 91 -6.23 -22.73 21.49
CA ALA A 91 -5.25 -23.31 22.41
C ALA A 91 -5.87 -23.77 23.75
N GLY A 92 -7.08 -23.31 24.10
CA GLY A 92 -7.77 -23.74 25.33
C GLY A 92 -6.95 -23.54 26.62
N GLY A 93 -6.13 -22.50 26.69
CA GLY A 93 -5.18 -22.26 27.79
C GLY A 93 -3.78 -22.88 27.59
N ASN A 94 -3.56 -23.66 26.54
CA ASN A 94 -2.26 -24.27 26.20
C ASN A 94 -1.40 -23.40 25.28
N LEU A 95 -1.66 -22.09 25.20
CA LEU A 95 -0.87 -21.18 24.40
C LEU A 95 0.59 -21.16 24.89
N VAL A 96 1.51 -21.50 23.98
CA VAL A 96 2.94 -21.63 24.29
C VAL A 96 3.80 -20.45 23.87
N VAL A 97 3.15 -19.40 23.32
CA VAL A 97 3.82 -18.18 22.88
C VAL A 97 3.19 -16.96 23.57
N ASP A 98 4.02 -16.00 23.90
CA ASP A 98 3.56 -14.70 24.35
C ASP A 98 3.05 -13.90 23.15
N LEU A 99 1.90 -13.26 23.31
CA LEU A 99 1.40 -12.34 22.30
C LEU A 99 2.31 -11.09 22.25
N PRO A 100 2.56 -10.53 21.06
CA PRO A 100 3.41 -9.34 20.91
C PRO A 100 2.82 -8.17 21.68
N PHE A 101 3.68 -7.22 22.07
CA PHE A 101 3.30 -5.99 22.79
C PHE A 101 2.60 -6.21 24.14
N GLY A 102 2.69 -7.41 24.74
CA GLY A 102 1.98 -7.76 25.97
C GLY A 102 0.45 -7.79 25.80
N LEU A 103 -0.03 -8.08 24.60
CA LEU A 103 -1.45 -8.31 24.35
C LEU A 103 -1.94 -9.53 25.11
N ASN A 104 -3.19 -9.49 25.55
CA ASN A 104 -3.84 -10.58 26.24
C ASN A 104 -5.24 -10.82 25.67
N LEU A 105 -5.73 -12.06 25.80
CA LEU A 105 -7.15 -12.35 25.62
C LEU A 105 -7.98 -11.43 26.53
N GLY A 106 -9.05 -10.89 25.98
CA GLY A 106 -9.90 -9.98 26.72
C GLY A 106 -9.49 -8.51 26.65
N ASP A 107 -8.34 -8.17 26.08
CA ASP A 107 -8.03 -6.78 25.74
C ASP A 107 -9.09 -6.24 24.76
N ASP A 108 -9.63 -5.08 25.07
CA ASP A 108 -10.50 -4.34 24.16
C ASP A 108 -9.68 -3.50 23.16
N LYS A 109 -10.36 -2.93 22.17
CA LYS A 109 -9.72 -2.13 21.13
C LYS A 109 -8.85 -1.00 21.69
N LYS A 110 -9.32 -0.30 22.74
CA LYS A 110 -8.59 0.82 23.35
C LYS A 110 -7.31 0.34 24.03
N THR A 111 -7.40 -0.70 24.81
CA THR A 111 -6.26 -1.32 25.49
C THR A 111 -5.22 -1.83 24.48
N ILE A 112 -5.68 -2.44 23.39
CA ILE A 112 -4.79 -2.88 22.31
C ILE A 112 -4.07 -1.69 21.69
N GLU A 113 -4.79 -0.62 21.32
CA GLU A 113 -4.18 0.59 20.75
C GLU A 113 -3.15 1.24 21.67
N GLU A 114 -3.40 1.25 22.98
CA GLU A 114 -2.46 1.74 23.99
C GLU A 114 -1.20 0.86 24.06
N LYS A 115 -1.35 -0.47 24.09
CA LYS A 115 -0.24 -1.43 24.16
C LYS A 115 0.64 -1.41 22.92
N ILE A 116 0.04 -1.33 21.72
CA ILE A 116 0.78 -1.30 20.47
C ILE A 116 1.31 0.10 20.09
N GLY A 117 0.86 1.17 20.79
CA GLY A 117 1.23 2.55 20.53
C GLY A 117 0.73 3.08 19.16
N LYS A 118 -0.31 2.47 18.59
CA LYS A 118 -0.85 2.81 17.27
C LYS A 118 -2.37 2.66 17.23
N LYS A 119 -3.01 3.46 16.37
CA LYS A 119 -4.44 3.31 16.08
C LYS A 119 -4.68 2.12 15.16
N LEU A 120 -5.70 1.33 15.48
CA LEU A 120 -6.22 0.27 14.63
C LEU A 120 -7.07 0.86 13.50
N THR A 121 -6.82 0.41 12.27
CA THR A 121 -7.45 0.91 11.04
C THR A 121 -8.07 -0.23 10.24
N GLY A 122 -8.76 0.06 9.15
CA GLY A 122 -9.22 -0.97 8.21
C GLY A 122 -10.28 -1.92 8.76
N LYS A 123 -11.23 -1.41 9.59
CA LYS A 123 -12.28 -2.26 10.15
C LYS A 123 -12.97 -3.08 9.06
N CYS A 124 -12.90 -4.40 9.17
CA CYS A 124 -13.66 -5.34 8.35
C CYS A 124 -14.48 -6.29 9.24
N LYS A 125 -15.67 -6.66 8.77
CA LYS A 125 -16.50 -7.66 9.44
C LYS A 125 -16.02 -9.05 9.02
N THR A 126 -15.92 -9.95 9.98
CA THR A 126 -15.63 -11.37 9.79
C THR A 126 -16.78 -12.21 10.34
N ASP A 127 -16.77 -13.50 10.10
CA ASP A 127 -17.80 -14.43 10.64
C ASP A 127 -17.79 -14.49 12.19
N TYR A 128 -16.67 -14.11 12.81
CA TYR A 128 -16.46 -14.22 14.26
C TYR A 128 -16.28 -12.87 14.98
N GLY A 129 -16.48 -11.74 14.25
CA GLY A 129 -16.35 -10.42 14.85
C GLY A 129 -15.78 -9.38 13.87
N PHE A 130 -14.75 -8.66 14.27
CA PHE A 130 -14.16 -7.57 13.49
C PHE A 130 -12.64 -7.69 13.41
N GLY A 131 -12.10 -7.55 12.21
CA GLY A 131 -10.66 -7.45 11.95
C GLY A 131 -10.20 -6.01 11.84
N TYR A 132 -8.99 -5.72 12.29
CA TYR A 132 -8.33 -4.42 12.23
C TYR A 132 -6.85 -4.58 11.90
N ASP A 133 -6.27 -3.55 11.28
CA ASP A 133 -4.87 -3.48 10.87
C ASP A 133 -4.09 -2.47 11.71
N ALA A 134 -2.85 -2.83 12.03
CA ALA A 134 -1.82 -1.90 12.47
C ALA A 134 -0.53 -2.13 11.67
N PHE A 135 0.00 -1.07 11.04
CA PHE A 135 1.21 -1.13 10.23
C PHE A 135 2.41 -0.65 11.04
N PHE A 136 3.45 -1.47 11.08
CA PHE A 136 4.77 -1.16 11.63
C PHE A 136 5.75 -1.00 10.46
N GLU A 137 7.00 -0.68 10.73
CA GLU A 137 7.99 -0.44 9.68
C GLU A 137 8.28 -1.71 8.86
N GLU A 138 8.34 -2.86 9.53
CA GLU A 138 8.77 -4.12 8.94
C GLU A 138 7.66 -5.18 8.84
N PHE A 139 6.54 -4.96 9.51
CA PHE A 139 5.45 -5.94 9.55
C PHE A 139 4.08 -5.27 9.73
N ARG A 140 3.04 -6.02 9.37
CA ARG A 140 1.65 -5.70 9.59
C ARG A 140 1.10 -6.63 10.68
N LEU A 141 0.40 -6.06 11.64
CA LEU A 141 -0.37 -6.79 12.64
C LEU A 141 -1.85 -6.71 12.29
N ILE A 142 -2.49 -7.85 12.11
CA ILE A 142 -3.95 -7.94 12.11
C ILE A 142 -4.39 -8.35 13.51
N VAL A 143 -5.35 -7.63 14.03
CA VAL A 143 -6.01 -7.90 15.30
C VAL A 143 -7.46 -8.25 15.02
N ALA A 144 -7.92 -9.40 15.47
CA ALA A 144 -9.33 -9.76 15.41
C ALA A 144 -9.97 -9.67 16.78
N LEU A 145 -11.09 -8.97 16.85
CA LEU A 145 -11.95 -8.88 18.02
C LEU A 145 -13.20 -9.71 17.78
N ASN A 146 -13.63 -10.45 18.79
CA ASN A 146 -14.93 -11.14 18.75
C ASN A 146 -16.11 -10.15 18.81
N PHE A 147 -17.34 -10.64 18.82
CA PHE A 147 -18.53 -9.78 18.86
C PHE A 147 -18.69 -9.01 20.19
N ASP A 148 -18.00 -9.43 21.26
CA ASP A 148 -17.94 -8.71 22.53
C ASP A 148 -16.79 -7.67 22.54
N GLU A 149 -16.22 -7.39 21.36
CA GLU A 149 -15.09 -6.45 21.14
C GLU A 149 -13.83 -6.80 21.95
N ARG A 150 -13.60 -8.08 22.21
CA ARG A 150 -12.42 -8.60 22.90
C ARG A 150 -11.49 -9.31 21.94
N LEU A 151 -10.16 -9.21 22.21
CA LEU A 151 -9.14 -9.87 21.42
C LEU A 151 -9.40 -11.37 21.32
N SER A 152 -9.52 -11.86 20.09
CA SER A 152 -9.75 -13.26 19.76
C SER A 152 -8.51 -13.90 19.14
N TRP A 153 -7.92 -13.29 18.13
CA TRP A 153 -6.70 -13.77 17.49
C TRP A 153 -5.89 -12.64 16.87
N ILE A 154 -4.63 -12.92 16.60
CA ILE A 154 -3.73 -12.01 15.89
C ILE A 154 -3.05 -12.71 14.73
N ARG A 155 -2.60 -11.90 13.74
CA ARG A 155 -1.77 -12.34 12.65
C ARG A 155 -0.70 -11.31 12.35
N LEU A 156 0.51 -11.77 12.22
CA LEU A 156 1.69 -10.98 11.90
C LEU A 156 2.14 -11.33 10.49
N PHE A 157 2.33 -10.34 9.64
CA PHE A 157 2.88 -10.50 8.29
C PHE A 157 4.15 -9.70 8.12
N LYS A 158 5.13 -10.25 7.43
CA LYS A 158 6.21 -9.44 6.88
C LYS A 158 5.64 -8.49 5.81
N LEU A 159 5.94 -7.20 5.91
CA LEU A 159 5.51 -6.23 4.90
C LEU A 159 6.25 -6.44 3.59
N GLU A 160 5.52 -6.38 2.50
CA GLU A 160 6.09 -6.34 1.16
C GLU A 160 6.68 -4.95 0.85
N LEU A 161 7.62 -4.89 -0.08
CA LEU A 161 8.33 -3.65 -0.43
C LEU A 161 7.37 -2.56 -0.88
N HIS A 162 6.39 -2.92 -1.74
CA HIS A 162 5.38 -1.96 -2.20
C HIS A 162 4.48 -1.44 -1.08
N GLU A 163 4.18 -2.25 -0.05
CA GLU A 163 3.41 -1.80 1.12
C GLU A 163 4.24 -0.81 1.97
N LYS A 164 5.55 -1.06 2.12
CA LYS A 164 6.47 -0.14 2.80
C LYS A 164 6.59 1.18 2.08
N GLU A 165 6.74 1.15 0.76
CA GLU A 165 6.79 2.36 -0.08
C GLU A 165 5.50 3.16 0.02
N HIS A 166 4.36 2.49 -0.10
CA HIS A 166 3.04 3.12 0.07
C HIS A 166 2.85 3.72 1.47
N ALA A 167 3.29 3.03 2.53
CA ALA A 167 3.23 3.55 3.89
C ALA A 167 4.14 4.78 4.06
N ARG A 168 5.36 4.76 3.52
CA ARG A 168 6.30 5.90 3.50
C ARG A 168 5.73 7.08 2.74
N LEU A 169 5.19 6.84 1.55
CA LEU A 169 4.53 7.88 0.76
C LEU A 169 3.37 8.51 1.53
N LYS A 170 2.50 7.69 2.13
CA LYS A 170 1.37 8.16 2.93
C LYS A 170 1.80 8.98 4.15
N ALA A 171 2.87 8.58 4.82
CA ALA A 171 3.45 9.34 5.93
C ALA A 171 4.02 10.69 5.44
N ARG A 172 4.78 10.69 4.34
CA ARG A 172 5.32 11.90 3.70
C ARG A 172 4.20 12.87 3.31
N LEU A 173 3.15 12.38 2.64
CA LEU A 173 2.01 13.21 2.26
C LEU A 173 1.28 13.79 3.47
N ARG A 174 1.11 13.01 4.55
CA ARG A 174 0.51 13.53 5.79
C ARG A 174 1.34 14.65 6.41
N SER A 175 2.67 14.55 6.42
CA SER A 175 3.54 15.60 6.94
C SER A 175 3.42 16.90 6.13
N GLN A 176 3.06 16.81 4.86
CA GLN A 176 2.89 17.95 3.96
C GLN A 176 1.52 18.64 4.07
N ASN A 177 0.55 18.10 4.82
CA ASN A 177 -0.76 18.75 4.98
C ASN A 177 -0.65 20.19 5.48
N LYS A 178 0.37 20.49 6.30
CA LYS A 178 0.63 21.85 6.81
C LYS A 178 1.00 22.86 5.73
N ASN A 179 1.55 22.38 4.60
CA ASN A 179 2.02 23.20 3.49
C ASN A 179 0.88 23.52 2.50
N ILE A 180 -0.17 22.70 2.49
CA ILE A 180 -1.34 22.91 1.63
C ILE A 180 -2.06 24.18 2.08
N ASN A 181 -2.17 25.13 1.16
CA ASN A 181 -2.66 26.47 1.46
C ASN A 181 -3.97 26.84 0.72
N PRO A 182 -5.13 26.81 1.39
CA PRO A 182 -6.42 27.17 0.80
C PRO A 182 -6.50 28.61 0.26
N SER A 183 -5.68 29.54 0.77
CA SER A 183 -5.70 30.92 0.27
C SER A 183 -5.21 31.04 -1.18
N ARG A 184 -4.54 30.00 -1.71
CA ARG A 184 -4.08 29.95 -3.11
C ARG A 184 -5.14 29.42 -4.10
N ILE A 185 -6.34 29.07 -3.64
CA ILE A 185 -7.41 28.56 -4.53
C ILE A 185 -7.72 29.52 -5.68
N PRO A 186 -7.82 30.86 -5.50
CA PRO A 186 -8.02 31.77 -6.63
C PRO A 186 -6.90 31.72 -7.67
N GLU A 187 -5.66 31.54 -7.22
CA GLU A 187 -4.50 31.39 -8.13
C GLU A 187 -4.54 30.05 -8.85
N ILE A 188 -4.95 28.97 -8.18
CA ILE A 188 -5.18 27.65 -8.80
C ILE A 188 -6.24 27.75 -9.87
N GLN A 189 -7.38 28.41 -9.61
CA GLN A 189 -8.45 28.60 -10.56
C GLN A 189 -8.00 29.42 -11.78
N ALA A 190 -7.26 30.51 -11.55
CA ALA A 190 -6.72 31.35 -12.62
C ALA A 190 -5.72 30.60 -13.51
N LEU A 191 -4.90 29.71 -12.93
CA LEU A 191 -3.98 28.86 -13.66
C LEU A 191 -4.73 27.73 -14.39
N ALA A 192 -5.70 27.12 -13.74
CA ALA A 192 -6.53 26.06 -14.31
C ALA A 192 -7.28 26.50 -15.57
N ALA A 193 -7.63 27.79 -15.67
CA ALA A 193 -8.25 28.35 -16.88
C ALA A 193 -7.31 28.41 -18.09
N LYS A 194 -5.99 28.26 -17.89
CA LYS A 194 -4.98 28.30 -18.95
C LYS A 194 -4.60 26.88 -19.40
N THR A 195 -5.59 26.13 -19.85
CA THR A 195 -5.34 24.77 -20.38
C THR A 195 -4.63 24.81 -21.75
N PRO A 196 -3.93 23.75 -22.18
CA PRO A 196 -3.33 23.66 -23.52
C PRO A 196 -4.36 23.52 -24.64
N MET A 197 -5.65 23.41 -24.32
CA MET A 197 -6.70 23.12 -25.31
C MET A 197 -6.83 24.18 -26.42
N ALA A 198 -6.54 25.44 -26.13
CA ALA A 198 -6.54 26.49 -27.15
C ALA A 198 -5.43 26.28 -28.21
N ALA A 199 -4.25 25.84 -27.77
CA ALA A 199 -3.14 25.49 -28.67
C ALA A 199 -3.46 24.24 -29.52
N TRP A 200 -4.12 23.23 -28.94
CA TRP A 200 -4.54 22.02 -29.63
C TRP A 200 -5.60 22.32 -30.72
N ARG A 201 -6.61 23.15 -30.38
CA ARG A 201 -7.60 23.62 -31.37
C ARG A 201 -6.97 24.42 -32.51
N LYS A 202 -5.92 25.21 -32.20
CA LYS A 202 -5.18 25.93 -33.23
C LYS A 202 -4.46 24.96 -34.16
N ARG A 203 -3.71 23.98 -33.62
CA ARG A 203 -3.04 22.93 -34.42
C ARG A 203 -4.05 22.15 -35.29
N MET A 204 -5.20 21.77 -34.73
CA MET A 204 -6.28 21.14 -35.49
C MET A 204 -6.76 22.02 -36.68
N ALA A 205 -6.95 23.32 -36.45
CA ALA A 205 -7.37 24.24 -37.48
C ALA A 205 -6.29 24.47 -38.58
N GLU A 206 -5.03 24.26 -38.24
CA GLU A 206 -3.87 24.32 -39.13
C GLU A 206 -3.68 23.01 -39.92
N GLY A 207 -4.54 22.00 -39.69
CA GLY A 207 -4.55 20.77 -40.48
C GLY A 207 -3.91 19.56 -39.78
N ASP A 208 -3.65 19.64 -38.48
CA ASP A 208 -3.18 18.50 -37.72
C ASP A 208 -4.34 17.52 -37.48
N ASP A 209 -4.29 16.36 -38.15
CA ASP A 209 -5.33 15.34 -38.15
C ASP A 209 -5.33 14.43 -36.94
N MET A 210 -4.31 14.55 -36.04
CA MET A 210 -4.28 13.88 -34.76
C MET A 210 -5.42 14.36 -33.84
N PHE A 211 -5.87 15.59 -34.00
CA PHE A 211 -6.90 16.20 -33.18
C PHE A 211 -8.28 16.14 -33.84
N SER A 212 -9.29 15.98 -33.00
CA SER A 212 -10.69 16.20 -33.32
C SER A 212 -11.35 17.00 -32.18
N GLU A 213 -12.42 17.74 -32.49
CA GLU A 213 -13.14 18.46 -31.44
C GLU A 213 -13.64 17.51 -30.33
N GLN A 214 -14.03 16.27 -30.70
CA GLN A 214 -14.46 15.25 -29.77
C GLN A 214 -13.32 14.82 -28.82
N SER A 215 -12.12 14.62 -29.34
CA SER A 215 -10.95 14.21 -28.55
C SER A 215 -10.49 15.36 -27.64
N ILE A 216 -10.42 16.59 -28.14
CA ILE A 216 -10.07 17.78 -27.37
C ILE A 216 -11.08 18.03 -26.26
N ALA A 217 -12.38 17.96 -26.57
CA ALA A 217 -13.44 18.15 -25.56
C ALA A 217 -13.40 17.10 -24.44
N ALA A 218 -13.01 15.84 -24.77
CA ALA A 218 -12.85 14.79 -23.76
C ALA A 218 -11.71 15.12 -22.78
N VAL A 219 -10.55 15.59 -23.30
CA VAL A 219 -9.44 16.03 -22.44
C VAL A 219 -9.85 17.27 -21.62
N GLU A 220 -10.46 18.27 -22.25
CA GLU A 220 -10.91 19.50 -21.58
C GLU A 220 -11.85 19.20 -20.41
N ALA A 221 -12.80 18.28 -20.58
CA ALA A 221 -13.69 17.85 -19.52
C ALA A 221 -12.96 17.20 -18.36
N ALA A 222 -11.94 16.36 -18.65
CA ALA A 222 -11.11 15.74 -17.63
C ALA A 222 -10.29 16.77 -16.85
N LEU A 223 -9.67 17.76 -17.54
CA LEU A 223 -8.92 18.84 -16.92
C LEU A 223 -9.81 19.74 -16.05
N ALA A 224 -11.03 20.08 -16.50
CA ALA A 224 -11.99 20.88 -15.74
C ALA A 224 -12.42 20.15 -14.45
N SER A 225 -12.76 18.86 -14.53
CA SER A 225 -13.11 18.05 -13.37
C SER A 225 -11.94 17.94 -12.37
N TYR A 226 -10.71 17.81 -12.87
CA TYR A 226 -9.53 17.80 -12.03
C TYR A 226 -9.34 19.12 -11.29
N ALA A 227 -9.39 20.25 -11.98
CA ALA A 227 -9.24 21.58 -11.38
C ALA A 227 -10.21 21.80 -10.22
N GLN A 228 -11.49 21.41 -10.40
CA GLN A 228 -12.49 21.47 -9.35
C GLN A 228 -12.11 20.61 -8.14
N THR A 229 -11.82 19.33 -8.37
CA THR A 229 -11.50 18.39 -7.28
C THR A 229 -10.16 18.68 -6.60
N LEU A 230 -9.23 19.34 -7.30
CA LEU A 230 -7.97 19.84 -6.74
C LEU A 230 -8.22 20.98 -5.76
N CYS A 231 -9.10 21.95 -6.12
CA CYS A 231 -9.51 23.02 -5.21
C CYS A 231 -10.18 22.46 -3.94
N GLU A 232 -11.04 21.44 -4.08
CA GLU A 232 -11.66 20.77 -2.91
C GLU A 232 -10.61 20.10 -2.01
N ALA A 233 -9.61 19.43 -2.60
CA ALA A 233 -8.52 18.81 -1.86
C ALA A 233 -7.67 19.86 -1.13
N THR A 234 -7.41 20.99 -1.79
CA THR A 234 -6.67 22.14 -1.23
C THR A 234 -7.46 22.77 -0.06
N GLN A 235 -8.76 22.96 -0.22
CA GLN A 235 -9.64 23.47 0.84
C GLN A 235 -9.61 22.57 2.10
N LYS A 236 -9.54 21.26 1.92
CA LYS A 236 -9.44 20.26 3.01
C LYS A 236 -8.04 20.13 3.59
N LYS A 237 -7.06 20.88 3.10
CA LYS A 237 -5.63 20.78 3.48
C LYS A 237 -5.10 19.35 3.42
N SER A 238 -5.41 18.62 2.36
CA SER A 238 -5.06 17.20 2.24
C SER A 238 -4.09 16.94 1.09
N ALA A 239 -2.81 16.83 1.39
CA ALA A 239 -1.77 16.45 0.42
C ALA A 239 -2.06 15.08 -0.23
N SER A 240 -2.55 14.12 0.56
CA SER A 240 -2.97 12.81 0.03
C SER A 240 -4.13 12.91 -0.96
N ALA A 241 -5.08 13.84 -0.73
CA ALA A 241 -6.16 14.07 -1.68
C ALA A 241 -5.63 14.75 -2.97
N VAL A 242 -4.74 15.75 -2.87
CA VAL A 242 -4.06 16.36 -4.04
C VAL A 242 -3.42 15.27 -4.88
N TYR A 243 -2.57 14.44 -4.29
CA TYR A 243 -1.89 13.32 -4.95
C TYR A 243 -2.87 12.34 -5.62
N SER A 244 -3.90 11.92 -4.90
CA SER A 244 -4.92 11.01 -5.42
C SER A 244 -5.76 11.60 -6.57
N ARG A 245 -6.02 12.93 -6.57
CA ARG A 245 -6.73 13.59 -7.67
C ARG A 245 -5.86 13.65 -8.92
N THR A 246 -4.57 13.93 -8.77
CA THR A 246 -3.61 13.88 -9.88
C THR A 246 -3.54 12.48 -10.50
N ALA A 247 -3.43 11.44 -9.68
CA ALA A 247 -3.48 10.05 -10.16
C ALA A 247 -4.75 9.74 -10.98
N LYS A 248 -5.91 10.22 -10.51
CA LYS A 248 -7.19 10.03 -11.23
C LYS A 248 -7.22 10.74 -12.58
N LEU A 249 -6.69 11.96 -12.65
CA LEU A 249 -6.59 12.68 -13.91
C LEU A 249 -5.71 11.92 -14.90
N VAL A 250 -4.49 11.55 -14.50
CA VAL A 250 -3.55 10.85 -15.38
C VAL A 250 -4.15 9.56 -15.92
N LYS A 251 -4.79 8.75 -15.06
CA LYS A 251 -5.51 7.54 -15.50
C LYS A 251 -6.72 7.80 -16.40
N ALA A 252 -7.36 8.96 -16.28
CA ALA A 252 -8.41 9.36 -17.22
C ALA A 252 -7.82 9.77 -18.57
N LEU A 253 -6.69 10.49 -18.58
CA LEU A 253 -5.95 10.85 -19.78
C LEU A 253 -5.41 9.60 -20.52
N ASN A 254 -4.89 8.59 -19.80
CA ASN A 254 -4.51 7.31 -20.41
C ASN A 254 -5.68 6.72 -21.24
N LYS A 255 -6.87 6.60 -20.63
CA LYS A 255 -8.07 6.07 -21.31
C LYS A 255 -8.51 6.91 -22.52
N ILE A 256 -8.36 8.23 -22.43
CA ILE A 256 -8.66 9.12 -23.54
C ILE A 256 -7.62 8.90 -24.65
N ASN A 257 -6.34 8.78 -24.30
CA ASN A 257 -5.28 8.53 -25.26
C ASN A 257 -5.38 7.15 -25.91
N ASP A 258 -5.73 6.10 -25.14
CA ASP A 258 -6.02 4.75 -25.69
C ASP A 258 -7.11 4.78 -26.76
N LYS A 259 -8.08 5.67 -26.59
CA LYS A 259 -9.22 5.79 -27.51
C LYS A 259 -8.91 6.63 -28.74
N TYR A 260 -8.15 7.70 -28.59
CA TYR A 260 -8.01 8.72 -29.63
C TYR A 260 -6.57 8.88 -30.16
N GLY A 261 -5.55 8.45 -29.43
CA GLY A 261 -4.16 8.53 -29.84
C GLY A 261 -3.61 9.95 -29.98
N LEU A 262 -4.11 10.90 -29.15
CA LEU A 262 -3.84 12.34 -29.35
C LEU A 262 -2.74 12.92 -28.45
N ILE A 263 -2.19 12.14 -27.54
CA ILE A 263 -1.12 12.61 -26.64
C ILE A 263 0.21 12.00 -27.09
N GLU A 264 1.00 12.81 -27.75
CA GLU A 264 2.38 12.50 -28.11
C GLU A 264 3.36 13.33 -27.28
N THR A 265 4.59 13.50 -27.73
CA THR A 265 5.65 14.15 -26.93
C THR A 265 5.31 15.58 -26.55
N VAL A 266 4.77 16.38 -27.49
CA VAL A 266 4.46 17.80 -27.26
C VAL A 266 3.26 17.93 -26.30
N GLU A 267 2.20 17.18 -26.56
CA GLU A 267 0.99 17.19 -25.74
C GLU A 267 1.26 16.69 -24.32
N ARG A 268 2.16 15.69 -24.20
CA ARG A 268 2.65 15.20 -22.93
C ARG A 268 3.31 16.29 -22.11
N GLU A 269 4.25 17.03 -22.69
CA GLU A 269 4.95 18.12 -22.00
C GLU A 269 3.98 19.24 -21.60
N GLU A 270 3.06 19.64 -22.48
CA GLU A 270 2.06 20.67 -22.21
C GLU A 270 1.11 20.26 -21.05
N LEU A 271 0.68 19.00 -21.00
CA LEU A 271 -0.15 18.45 -19.92
C LEU A 271 0.62 18.34 -18.62
N TRP A 272 1.86 17.85 -18.68
CA TRP A 272 2.73 17.74 -17.51
C TRP A 272 2.99 19.11 -16.88
N GLU A 273 3.42 20.11 -17.68
CA GLU A 273 3.68 21.46 -17.19
C GLU A 273 2.44 22.06 -16.50
N TRP A 274 1.27 21.89 -17.11
CA TRP A 274 0.02 22.39 -16.55
C TRP A 274 -0.35 21.69 -15.24
N ILE A 275 -0.23 20.37 -15.17
CA ILE A 275 -0.51 19.58 -13.96
C ILE A 275 0.46 19.92 -12.85
N ASP A 276 1.77 19.93 -13.14
CA ASP A 276 2.83 20.22 -12.17
C ASP A 276 2.68 21.62 -11.56
N ALA A 277 2.43 22.62 -12.41
CA ALA A 277 2.19 23.99 -11.96
C ALA A 277 0.98 24.10 -11.02
N LEU A 278 -0.11 23.42 -11.32
CA LEU A 278 -1.30 23.39 -10.45
C LEU A 278 -1.03 22.70 -9.12
N VAL A 279 -0.34 21.55 -9.13
CA VAL A 279 -0.01 20.80 -7.91
C VAL A 279 0.91 21.62 -7.02
N ARG A 280 1.99 22.21 -7.55
CA ARG A 280 2.90 23.08 -6.77
C ARG A 280 2.17 24.29 -6.20
N LYS A 281 1.19 24.83 -6.92
CA LYS A 281 0.39 25.96 -6.46
C LYS A 281 -0.48 25.60 -5.23
N THR A 282 -0.86 24.33 -5.03
CA THR A 282 -1.55 23.90 -3.80
C THR A 282 -0.69 24.05 -2.54
N GLY A 283 0.64 24.09 -2.69
CA GLY A 283 1.64 24.04 -1.62
C GLY A 283 2.20 22.63 -1.38
N LEU A 284 1.85 21.64 -2.21
CA LEU A 284 2.51 20.34 -2.18
C LEU A 284 3.97 20.49 -2.63
N GLU A 285 4.89 20.08 -1.76
CA GLU A 285 6.31 20.09 -2.08
C GLU A 285 6.67 18.84 -2.89
N LEU A 286 7.03 19.05 -4.14
CA LEU A 286 7.66 18.07 -5.01
C LEU A 286 9.14 18.37 -5.09
N GLY A 287 9.99 17.36 -5.23
CA GLY A 287 11.39 17.56 -5.59
C GLY A 287 11.51 18.31 -6.94
N GLU A 288 12.68 18.91 -7.20
CA GLU A 288 12.89 19.66 -8.46
C GLU A 288 12.72 18.76 -9.69
N ASP A 289 13.23 17.52 -9.61
CA ASP A 289 13.21 16.54 -10.70
C ASP A 289 12.05 15.52 -10.61
N VAL A 290 11.04 15.78 -9.77
CA VAL A 290 9.93 14.83 -9.59
C VAL A 290 8.79 15.17 -10.52
N ASP A 291 8.55 14.30 -11.49
CA ASP A 291 7.33 14.27 -12.28
C ASP A 291 6.22 13.51 -11.53
N ILE A 292 5.24 14.26 -11.02
CA ILE A 292 4.12 13.66 -10.27
C ILE A 292 3.21 12.79 -11.14
N THR A 293 3.32 12.85 -12.46
CA THR A 293 2.48 12.08 -13.39
C THR A 293 3.11 10.75 -13.77
N GLU A 294 4.42 10.60 -13.63
CA GLU A 294 5.23 9.50 -14.14
C GLU A 294 4.75 8.12 -13.66
N GLU A 295 4.37 8.02 -12.38
CA GLU A 295 3.93 6.74 -11.77
C GLU A 295 2.70 6.13 -12.48
N TRP A 296 1.86 6.97 -13.11
CA TRP A 296 0.57 6.50 -13.67
C TRP A 296 0.45 6.75 -15.17
N ARG A 297 1.39 7.45 -15.76
CA ARG A 297 1.36 7.84 -17.16
C ARG A 297 1.74 6.67 -18.06
N GLU A 298 0.94 6.46 -19.13
CA GLU A 298 1.11 5.43 -20.16
C GLU A 298 1.31 6.04 -21.57
N TRP A 299 1.45 7.35 -21.65
CA TRP A 299 1.68 8.16 -22.87
C TRP A 299 2.95 8.98 -22.84
#